data_c420f017feb2270a5a3f7428e78f0405
#
_entry.id   c420f017feb2270a5a3f7428e78f0405
#
_cell.length_a   1.000
_cell.length_b   1.000
_cell.length_c   1.000
_cell.angle_alpha   90.00
_cell.angle_beta   90.00
_cell.angle_gamma   90.00
#
_symmetry.space_group_name_H-M   'P 1'
#
loop_
_entity.id
_entity.type
_entity.pdbx_description
1 polymer ?
#
loop_
_entity_poly.entity_id
_entity_poly.type
_entity_poly.pdbx_seq_one_letter_code
_entity_poly.pdbx_strand_id
1 'polypeptide(L)'
;MSVLPGKKAPLFAGVCWEGKWTDVSLTDYIREENSISFRKGSWLILFFYPMDFGYITPSELLELERKRSELEKMNCKILAVSTDAAVVHEKFSSLSPEDGGVKGIKFPLLEDVDGLIASKYGVMKKDTGYTYRAYFIIDNEGVVRARVVGDLPVGLGIEEIPKKVAALQKVVKADAWYHIK
;
A
#
# COMPACT_ATOMS: atom_id res chain seq x y z
N MET A 1 -0.15 18.96 0.81
CA MET A 1 0.65 18.87 -0.43
C MET A 1 0.61 17.41 -0.85
N SER A 2 0.30 17.07 -2.08
CA SER A 2 0.19 15.65 -2.51
C SER A 2 1.54 15.15 -3.01
N VAL A 3 1.86 13.88 -2.72
CA VAL A 3 3.08 13.24 -3.22
C VAL A 3 2.96 12.94 -4.71
N LEU A 4 3.93 13.37 -5.49
CA LEU A 4 3.97 13.18 -6.95
C LEU A 4 4.95 12.05 -7.33
N PRO A 5 4.73 11.38 -8.48
CA PRO A 5 5.72 10.46 -9.03
C PRO A 5 7.09 11.15 -9.21
N GLY A 6 8.17 10.39 -8.98
CA GLY A 6 9.54 10.86 -9.00
C GLY A 6 10.03 11.49 -7.68
N LYS A 7 9.19 11.62 -6.67
CA LYS A 7 9.56 12.12 -5.33
C LYS A 7 9.70 10.98 -4.34
N LYS A 8 10.54 11.18 -3.31
CA LYS A 8 10.64 10.25 -2.18
C LYS A 8 9.28 10.13 -1.49
N ALA A 9 8.90 8.91 -1.16
CA ALA A 9 7.72 8.62 -0.39
C ALA A 9 7.85 9.16 1.04
N PRO A 10 6.82 9.80 1.61
CA PRO A 10 6.82 10.21 2.99
C PRO A 10 7.01 9.02 3.93
N LEU A 11 7.89 9.17 4.90
CA LEU A 11 8.11 8.15 5.92
C LEU A 11 6.87 8.00 6.80
N PHE A 12 6.56 6.76 7.12
CA PHE A 12 5.52 6.36 8.06
C PHE A 12 6.01 5.22 8.94
N ALA A 13 5.40 5.09 10.10
CA ALA A 13 5.46 3.93 10.97
C ALA A 13 4.12 3.82 11.72
N GLY A 14 3.74 2.64 12.12
CA GLY A 14 2.53 2.39 12.87
C GLY A 14 2.32 0.90 13.17
N VAL A 15 1.23 0.60 13.86
CA VAL A 15 0.83 -0.77 14.18
C VAL A 15 -0.01 -1.34 13.04
N CYS A 16 0.26 -2.56 12.64
CA CYS A 16 -0.55 -3.27 11.67
C CYS A 16 -1.05 -4.63 12.21
N TRP A 17 -2.09 -5.14 11.55
CA TRP A 17 -2.59 -6.49 11.73
C TRP A 17 -2.22 -7.36 10.53
N GLU A 18 -1.50 -8.47 10.76
CA GLU A 18 -1.15 -9.50 9.77
C GLU A 18 -1.30 -10.91 10.35
N GLY A 19 -2.42 -11.18 11.06
CA GLY A 19 -2.63 -12.39 11.87
C GLY A 19 -2.00 -12.27 13.27
N LYS A 20 -1.27 -11.23 13.53
CA LYS A 20 -0.70 -10.77 14.81
C LYS A 20 -0.50 -9.26 14.75
N TRP A 21 -0.33 -8.65 15.89
CA TRP A 21 0.02 -7.24 16.01
C TRP A 21 1.52 -7.06 15.75
N THR A 22 1.88 -6.17 14.83
CA THR A 22 3.27 -5.95 14.41
C THR A 22 3.48 -4.47 14.12
N ASP A 23 4.62 -3.91 14.56
CA ASP A 23 5.05 -2.59 14.11
C ASP A 23 5.58 -2.69 12.69
N VAL A 24 5.21 -1.72 11.86
CA VAL A 24 5.66 -1.62 10.47
C VAL A 24 6.04 -0.18 10.14
N SER A 25 7.06 -0.04 9.31
CA SER A 25 7.51 1.24 8.78
C SER A 25 7.82 1.14 7.28
N LEU A 26 7.89 2.28 6.60
CA LEU A 26 8.32 2.29 5.20
C LEU A 26 9.72 1.69 5.02
N THR A 27 10.61 1.87 5.99
CA THR A 27 12.00 1.37 5.93
C THR A 27 12.11 -0.15 5.98
N ASP A 28 11.05 -0.87 6.38
CA ASP A 28 11.01 -2.33 6.32
C ASP A 28 10.90 -2.85 4.88
N TYR A 29 10.43 -2.00 3.96
CA TYR A 29 10.22 -2.33 2.55
C TYR A 29 11.34 -1.83 1.65
N ILE A 30 11.82 -0.61 1.88
CA ILE A 30 12.77 0.07 1.01
C ILE A 30 14.22 -0.17 1.46
N ARG A 31 15.16 0.11 0.54
CA ARG A 31 16.58 0.15 0.86
C ARG A 31 16.92 1.47 1.54
N GLU A 32 17.52 1.42 2.71
CA GLU A 32 18.09 2.61 3.37
C GLU A 32 19.44 2.99 2.71
N GLU A 33 19.59 4.26 2.36
CA GLU A 33 20.79 4.79 1.67
C GLU A 33 22.11 4.59 2.47
N ASN A 34 22.02 4.47 3.80
CA ASN A 34 23.18 4.33 4.69
C ASN A 34 23.20 3.02 5.48
N SER A 35 22.35 2.06 5.13
CA SER A 35 22.27 0.79 5.85
C SER A 35 23.40 -0.14 5.40
N ILE A 36 24.21 -0.61 6.36
CA ILE A 36 25.17 -1.70 6.20
C ILE A 36 24.45 -3.03 5.91
N SER A 37 23.14 -3.07 6.08
CA SER A 37 22.35 -4.26 5.80
C SER A 37 22.20 -4.44 4.28
N PHE A 38 22.64 -5.59 3.78
CA PHE A 38 22.49 -6.00 2.37
C PHE A 38 21.04 -6.30 1.94
N ARG A 39 20.05 -5.68 2.57
CA ARG A 39 18.64 -5.83 2.17
C ARG A 39 18.44 -5.15 0.81
N LYS A 40 18.06 -5.93 -0.18
CA LYS A 40 17.83 -5.43 -1.55
C LYS A 40 16.62 -4.48 -1.66
N GLY A 41 15.88 -4.26 -0.57
CA GLY A 41 14.59 -3.57 -0.61
C GLY A 41 13.57 -4.28 -1.52
N SER A 42 12.32 -4.02 -1.30
CA SER A 42 11.22 -4.46 -2.16
C SER A 42 10.47 -3.26 -2.71
N TRP A 43 9.76 -3.45 -3.79
CA TRP A 43 8.72 -2.53 -4.21
C TRP A 43 7.54 -2.66 -3.27
N LEU A 44 6.75 -1.59 -3.14
CA LEU A 44 5.59 -1.54 -2.25
C LEU A 44 4.38 -0.98 -2.98
N ILE A 45 3.26 -1.70 -2.89
CA ILE A 45 1.93 -1.14 -3.13
C ILE A 45 1.42 -0.66 -1.78
N LEU A 46 1.40 0.66 -1.59
CA LEU A 46 0.75 1.29 -0.45
C LEU A 46 -0.68 1.63 -0.85
N PHE A 47 -1.65 0.89 -0.31
CA PHE A 47 -3.05 0.92 -0.72
C PHE A 47 -3.91 1.56 0.36
N PHE A 48 -4.46 2.74 0.09
CA PHE A 48 -5.39 3.45 0.97
C PHE A 48 -6.83 3.12 0.64
N TYR A 49 -7.63 2.84 1.65
CA TYR A 49 -9.06 2.59 1.54
C TYR A 49 -9.82 3.30 2.67
N PRO A 50 -11.12 3.65 2.48
CA PRO A 50 -11.82 4.54 3.39
C PRO A 50 -12.01 3.98 4.80
N MET A 51 -12.48 2.74 4.89
CA MET A 51 -12.80 2.06 6.15
C MET A 51 -12.94 0.56 5.96
N ASP A 52 -12.73 -0.17 7.04
CA ASP A 52 -13.13 -1.57 7.18
C ASP A 52 -14.66 -1.68 7.05
N PHE A 53 -15.15 -2.84 6.66
CA PHE A 53 -16.60 -3.11 6.48
C PHE A 53 -17.31 -2.18 5.47
N GLY A 54 -16.58 -1.34 4.73
CA GLY A 54 -17.15 -0.53 3.67
C GLY A 54 -17.68 -1.39 2.52
N TYR A 55 -18.71 -0.92 1.81
CA TYR A 55 -19.40 -1.71 0.78
C TYR A 55 -18.48 -2.26 -0.34
N ILE A 56 -17.51 -1.48 -0.79
CA ILE A 56 -16.56 -1.88 -1.87
C ILE A 56 -15.26 -2.46 -1.30
N THR A 57 -14.86 -2.07 -0.11
CA THR A 57 -13.56 -2.39 0.48
C THR A 57 -13.26 -3.90 0.53
N PRO A 58 -14.19 -4.79 0.99
CA PRO A 58 -13.90 -6.21 1.02
C PRO A 58 -13.54 -6.78 -0.34
N SER A 59 -14.28 -6.42 -1.39
CA SER A 59 -14.04 -6.91 -2.75
C SER A 59 -12.70 -6.44 -3.30
N GLU A 60 -12.29 -5.19 -3.07
CA GLU A 60 -10.98 -4.67 -3.49
C GLU A 60 -9.82 -5.36 -2.77
N LEU A 61 -9.90 -5.53 -1.44
CA LEU A 61 -8.81 -6.17 -0.69
C LEU A 61 -8.69 -7.66 -1.05
N LEU A 62 -9.79 -8.36 -1.27
CA LEU A 62 -9.78 -9.75 -1.72
C LEU A 62 -9.24 -9.88 -3.16
N GLU A 63 -9.53 -8.93 -4.04
CA GLU A 63 -8.97 -8.88 -5.37
C GLU A 63 -7.46 -8.61 -5.32
N LEU A 64 -7.02 -7.70 -4.46
CA LEU A 64 -5.61 -7.41 -4.23
C LEU A 64 -4.87 -8.64 -3.68
N GLU A 65 -5.49 -9.43 -2.78
CA GLU A 65 -4.94 -10.72 -2.32
C GLU A 65 -4.75 -11.72 -3.47
N ARG A 66 -5.69 -11.80 -4.42
CA ARG A 66 -5.53 -12.66 -5.60
C ARG A 66 -4.30 -12.28 -6.44
N LYS A 67 -3.90 -11.00 -6.45
CA LYS A 67 -2.72 -10.51 -7.17
C LYS A 67 -1.43 -10.60 -6.35
N ARG A 68 -1.51 -10.88 -5.05
CA ARG A 68 -0.36 -10.90 -4.13
C ARG A 68 0.76 -11.82 -4.60
N SER A 69 0.46 -13.06 -4.98
CA SER A 69 1.48 -14.01 -5.43
C SER A 69 2.21 -13.56 -6.70
N GLU A 70 1.52 -12.90 -7.63
CA GLU A 70 2.12 -12.32 -8.84
C GLU A 70 3.04 -11.14 -8.48
N LEU A 71 2.60 -10.25 -7.58
CA LEU A 71 3.41 -9.13 -7.09
C LEU A 71 4.64 -9.61 -6.32
N GLU A 72 4.51 -10.62 -5.47
CA GLU A 72 5.65 -11.19 -4.74
C GLU A 72 6.75 -11.77 -5.64
N LYS A 73 6.38 -12.39 -6.76
CA LYS A 73 7.35 -12.85 -7.76
C LYS A 73 8.14 -11.70 -8.39
N MET A 74 7.57 -10.50 -8.39
CA MET A 74 8.22 -9.27 -8.84
C MET A 74 8.92 -8.52 -7.69
N ASN A 75 9.11 -9.16 -6.53
CA ASN A 75 9.64 -8.52 -5.32
C ASN A 75 8.85 -7.23 -4.95
N CYS A 76 7.54 -7.28 -5.05
CA CYS A 76 6.63 -6.21 -4.70
C CYS A 76 5.71 -6.67 -3.57
N LYS A 77 5.69 -5.92 -2.47
CA LYS A 77 4.86 -6.18 -1.29
C LYS A 77 3.61 -5.32 -1.31
N ILE A 78 2.65 -5.66 -0.47
CA ILE A 78 1.40 -4.91 -0.29
C ILE A 78 1.32 -4.49 1.17
N LEU A 79 0.89 -3.26 1.40
CA LEU A 79 0.48 -2.73 2.70
C LEU A 79 -0.80 -1.91 2.49
N ALA A 80 -1.88 -2.31 3.13
CA ALA A 80 -3.13 -1.57 3.05
C ALA A 80 -3.29 -0.69 4.30
N VAL A 81 -3.90 0.48 4.15
CA VAL A 81 -3.99 1.52 5.18
C VAL A 81 -5.41 2.09 5.20
N SER A 82 -6.00 2.19 6.38
CA SER A 82 -7.22 2.98 6.62
C SER A 82 -7.13 3.73 7.94
N THR A 83 -8.11 4.57 8.21
CA THR A 83 -8.22 5.29 9.49
C THR A 83 -8.84 4.46 10.62
N ASP A 84 -9.10 3.18 10.38
CA ASP A 84 -9.53 2.25 11.43
C ASP A 84 -8.35 1.84 12.32
N ALA A 85 -8.66 1.54 13.58
CA ALA A 85 -7.67 1.02 14.53
C ALA A 85 -7.33 -0.45 14.23
N ALA A 86 -6.13 -0.89 14.59
CA ALA A 86 -5.67 -2.26 14.34
C ALA A 86 -6.59 -3.34 14.94
N VAL A 87 -7.27 -3.06 16.06
CA VAL A 87 -8.28 -3.96 16.64
C VAL A 87 -9.49 -4.16 15.72
N VAL A 88 -9.84 -3.15 14.92
CA VAL A 88 -10.92 -3.24 13.91
C VAL A 88 -10.43 -4.10 12.75
N HIS A 89 -9.19 -3.90 12.28
CA HIS A 89 -8.54 -4.74 11.27
C HIS A 89 -8.50 -6.22 11.66
N GLU A 90 -8.20 -6.52 12.93
CA GLU A 90 -8.24 -7.88 13.46
C GLU A 90 -9.62 -8.50 13.27
N LYS A 91 -10.67 -7.79 13.68
CA LYS A 91 -12.05 -8.27 13.53
C LYS A 91 -12.43 -8.39 12.05
N PHE A 92 -12.12 -7.40 11.24
CA PHE A 92 -12.40 -7.35 9.81
C PHE A 92 -11.77 -8.53 9.06
N SER A 93 -10.50 -8.85 9.34
CA SER A 93 -9.80 -9.97 8.72
C SER A 93 -10.20 -11.35 9.26
N SER A 94 -10.90 -11.43 10.40
CA SER A 94 -11.39 -12.69 10.96
C SER A 94 -12.72 -13.15 10.35
N LEU A 95 -13.53 -12.22 9.84
CA LEU A 95 -14.85 -12.50 9.29
C LEU A 95 -14.79 -12.94 7.83
N SER A 96 -15.72 -13.83 7.47
CA SER A 96 -15.85 -14.30 6.09
C SER A 96 -16.29 -13.18 5.13
N PRO A 97 -16.05 -13.31 3.82
CA PRO A 97 -16.59 -12.35 2.85
C PRO A 97 -18.11 -12.25 2.84
N GLU A 98 -18.81 -13.34 3.14
CA GLU A 98 -20.27 -13.35 3.27
C GLU A 98 -20.75 -12.50 4.46
N ASP A 99 -19.93 -12.37 5.50
CA ASP A 99 -20.15 -11.54 6.67
C ASP A 99 -19.56 -10.12 6.54
N GLY A 100 -19.15 -9.75 5.33
CA GLY A 100 -18.58 -8.43 5.02
C GLY A 100 -17.12 -8.26 5.43
N GLY A 101 -16.42 -9.34 5.81
CA GLY A 101 -15.01 -9.34 6.17
C GLY A 101 -14.07 -9.70 5.01
N VAL A 102 -12.79 -9.88 5.34
CA VAL A 102 -11.74 -10.19 4.38
C VAL A 102 -10.87 -11.37 4.81
N LYS A 103 -11.50 -12.36 5.45
CA LYS A 103 -10.80 -13.58 5.89
C LYS A 103 -10.03 -14.21 4.73
N GLY A 104 -8.75 -14.44 4.96
CA GLY A 104 -7.85 -15.07 3.99
C GLY A 104 -6.82 -14.12 3.36
N ILE A 105 -6.93 -12.81 3.55
CA ILE A 105 -5.85 -11.90 3.15
C ILE A 105 -4.58 -12.18 3.97
N LYS A 106 -3.42 -12.00 3.35
CA LYS A 106 -2.10 -12.28 3.93
C LYS A 106 -1.15 -11.10 3.89
N PHE A 107 -1.63 -9.95 3.49
CA PHE A 107 -0.87 -8.70 3.59
C PHE A 107 -1.34 -7.90 4.80
N PRO A 108 -0.45 -7.07 5.41
CA PRO A 108 -0.79 -6.31 6.60
C PRO A 108 -1.81 -5.19 6.34
N LEU A 109 -2.64 -4.94 7.35
CA LEU A 109 -3.54 -3.79 7.44
C LEU A 109 -2.97 -2.82 8.49
N LEU A 110 -2.55 -1.64 8.06
CA LEU A 110 -1.93 -0.59 8.88
C LEU A 110 -2.99 0.39 9.38
N GLU A 111 -3.00 0.65 10.68
CA GLU A 111 -3.81 1.72 11.26
C GLU A 111 -3.25 3.12 10.98
N ASP A 112 -4.14 4.06 10.70
CA ASP A 112 -3.85 5.49 10.55
C ASP A 112 -4.96 6.31 11.23
N VAL A 113 -5.21 6.01 12.52
CA VAL A 113 -6.37 6.53 13.29
C VAL A 113 -6.40 8.06 13.32
N ASP A 114 -5.26 8.70 13.35
CA ASP A 114 -5.13 10.16 13.33
C ASP A 114 -5.07 10.75 11.91
N GLY A 115 -5.06 9.90 10.87
CA GLY A 115 -5.00 10.31 9.47
C GLY A 115 -3.69 10.99 9.07
N LEU A 116 -2.62 10.83 9.84
CA LEU A 116 -1.34 11.49 9.58
C LEU A 116 -0.64 10.91 8.35
N ILE A 117 -0.70 9.59 8.16
CA ILE A 117 -0.12 8.93 7.00
C ILE A 117 -0.87 9.36 5.75
N ALA A 118 -2.19 9.24 5.75
CA ALA A 118 -3.05 9.66 4.64
C ALA A 118 -2.89 11.14 4.30
N SER A 119 -2.71 12.00 5.31
CA SER A 119 -2.45 13.43 5.13
C SER A 119 -1.11 13.70 4.45
N LYS A 120 -0.03 13.00 4.86
CA LYS A 120 1.30 13.10 4.23
C LYS A 120 1.26 12.68 2.75
N TYR A 121 0.48 11.64 2.44
CA TYR A 121 0.30 11.17 1.06
C TYR A 121 -0.72 11.98 0.25
N GLY A 122 -1.43 12.92 0.90
CA GLY A 122 -2.41 13.80 0.26
C GLY A 122 -3.65 13.08 -0.22
N VAL A 123 -4.08 12.07 0.55
CA VAL A 123 -5.28 11.26 0.27
C VAL A 123 -6.30 11.28 1.41
N MET A 124 -6.06 12.07 2.45
CA MET A 124 -7.02 12.30 3.53
C MET A 124 -8.18 13.16 3.04
N LYS A 125 -9.40 12.70 3.23
CA LYS A 125 -10.63 13.44 2.94
C LYS A 125 -11.07 14.18 4.20
N LYS A 126 -10.74 15.48 4.26
CA LYS A 126 -10.87 16.29 5.48
C LYS A 126 -12.30 16.35 6.05
N ASP A 127 -13.30 16.29 5.17
CA ASP A 127 -14.70 16.48 5.56
C ASP A 127 -15.31 15.25 6.26
N THR A 128 -14.73 14.06 6.04
CA THR A 128 -15.31 12.79 6.51
C THR A 128 -14.43 12.04 7.49
N GLY A 129 -13.16 12.40 7.63
CA GLY A 129 -12.20 11.65 8.44
C GLY A 129 -11.74 10.33 7.81
N TYR A 130 -12.14 10.03 6.56
CA TYR A 130 -11.72 8.86 5.81
C TYR A 130 -10.69 9.20 4.75
N THR A 131 -10.04 8.18 4.21
CA THR A 131 -9.15 8.35 3.05
C THR A 131 -9.96 8.27 1.75
N TYR A 132 -9.45 8.92 0.69
CA TYR A 132 -9.81 8.53 -0.67
C TYR A 132 -9.34 7.09 -0.92
N ARG A 133 -9.96 6.41 -1.91
CA ARG A 133 -9.36 5.19 -2.46
C ARG A 133 -8.13 5.60 -3.24
N ALA A 134 -6.97 5.06 -2.89
CA ALA A 134 -5.74 5.40 -3.58
C ALA A 134 -4.72 4.27 -3.47
N TYR A 135 -3.83 4.18 -4.46
CA TYR A 135 -2.61 3.41 -4.26
C TYR A 135 -1.40 4.15 -4.79
N PHE A 136 -0.28 3.87 -4.17
CA PHE A 136 1.03 4.33 -4.58
C PHE A 136 1.89 3.11 -4.89
N ILE A 137 2.61 3.16 -6.00
CA ILE A 137 3.67 2.21 -6.32
C ILE A 137 4.97 2.88 -5.95
N ILE A 138 5.64 2.33 -4.94
CA ILE A 138 6.90 2.83 -4.40
C ILE A 138 7.99 1.82 -4.75
N ASP A 139 9.11 2.27 -5.30
CA ASP A 139 10.22 1.39 -5.63
C ASP A 139 11.07 1.04 -4.40
N ASN A 140 12.04 0.16 -4.59
CA ASN A 140 12.93 -0.31 -3.53
C ASN A 140 13.90 0.76 -2.99
N GLU A 141 13.94 1.95 -3.59
CA GLU A 141 14.69 3.12 -3.11
C GLU A 141 13.78 4.16 -2.44
N GLY A 142 12.50 3.84 -2.27
CA GLY A 142 11.52 4.72 -1.64
C GLY A 142 11.04 5.86 -2.54
N VAL A 143 11.19 5.75 -3.86
CA VAL A 143 10.66 6.74 -4.80
C VAL A 143 9.26 6.32 -5.26
N VAL A 144 8.31 7.24 -5.18
CA VAL A 144 6.97 7.03 -5.75
C VAL A 144 7.07 6.98 -7.26
N ARG A 145 6.67 5.87 -7.88
CA ARG A 145 6.69 5.67 -9.34
C ARG A 145 5.34 5.84 -9.99
N ALA A 146 4.27 5.58 -9.25
CA ALA A 146 2.91 5.86 -9.69
C ALA A 146 2.02 6.24 -8.51
N ARG A 147 1.00 7.03 -8.81
CA ARG A 147 -0.07 7.40 -7.89
C ARG A 147 -1.39 7.29 -8.62
N VAL A 148 -2.36 6.60 -8.03
CA VAL A 148 -3.73 6.53 -8.51
C VAL A 148 -4.65 6.92 -7.36
N VAL A 149 -5.58 7.80 -7.60
CA VAL A 149 -6.58 8.23 -6.62
C VAL A 149 -7.93 8.21 -7.29
N GLY A 150 -8.88 7.53 -6.68
CA GLY A 150 -10.27 7.44 -7.11
C GLY A 150 -11.22 8.02 -6.07
N ASP A 151 -12.42 8.39 -6.51
CA ASP A 151 -13.48 8.78 -5.59
C ASP A 151 -14.07 7.54 -4.89
N LEU A 152 -14.71 7.75 -3.76
CA LEU A 152 -15.18 6.68 -2.85
C LEU A 152 -16.12 5.65 -3.49
N PRO A 153 -17.03 6.02 -4.41
CA PRO A 153 -17.97 5.06 -4.99
C PRO A 153 -17.39 4.19 -6.12
N VAL A 154 -16.14 4.40 -6.53
CA VAL A 154 -15.54 3.69 -7.67
C VAL A 154 -14.28 2.94 -7.25
N GLY A 155 -14.20 1.65 -7.57
CA GLY A 155 -13.00 0.83 -7.35
C GLY A 155 -11.83 1.25 -8.24
N LEU A 156 -10.61 0.90 -7.84
CA LEU A 156 -9.36 1.40 -8.44
C LEU A 156 -8.78 0.56 -9.58
N GLY A 157 -9.49 -0.44 -10.09
CA GLY A 157 -8.95 -1.29 -11.17
C GLY A 157 -7.69 -2.07 -10.73
N ILE A 158 -7.84 -2.84 -9.68
CA ILE A 158 -6.77 -3.65 -9.04
C ILE A 158 -6.08 -4.58 -10.03
N GLU A 159 -6.79 -5.09 -11.02
CA GLU A 159 -6.27 -6.02 -12.03
C GLU A 159 -5.07 -5.47 -12.82
N GLU A 160 -4.99 -4.15 -12.98
CA GLU A 160 -3.92 -3.49 -13.73
C GLU A 160 -2.64 -3.26 -12.91
N ILE A 161 -2.69 -3.41 -11.58
CA ILE A 161 -1.54 -3.13 -10.70
C ILE A 161 -0.31 -3.97 -11.08
N PRO A 162 -0.39 -5.31 -11.26
CA PRO A 162 0.79 -6.10 -11.62
C PRO A 162 1.43 -5.67 -12.94
N LYS A 163 0.63 -5.36 -13.95
CA LYS A 163 1.12 -4.86 -15.25
C LYS A 163 1.85 -3.53 -15.11
N LYS A 164 1.31 -2.60 -14.30
CA LYS A 164 1.96 -1.31 -14.02
C LYS A 164 3.30 -1.51 -13.29
N VAL A 165 3.34 -2.38 -12.27
CA VAL A 165 4.58 -2.70 -11.56
C VAL A 165 5.63 -3.24 -12.52
N ALA A 166 5.28 -4.24 -13.34
CA ALA A 166 6.20 -4.83 -14.31
C ALA A 166 6.74 -3.80 -15.31
N ALA A 167 5.88 -2.91 -15.81
CA ALA A 167 6.29 -1.85 -16.74
C ALA A 167 7.25 -0.85 -16.06
N LEU A 168 6.92 -0.40 -14.85
CA LEU A 168 7.76 0.54 -14.09
C LEU A 168 9.12 -0.05 -13.73
N GLN A 169 9.17 -1.33 -13.35
CA GLN A 169 10.43 -2.02 -13.06
C GLN A 169 11.34 -2.13 -14.28
N LYS A 170 10.78 -2.29 -15.48
CA LYS A 170 11.56 -2.29 -16.73
C LYS A 170 12.19 -0.92 -16.99
N VAL A 171 11.41 0.16 -16.79
CA VAL A 171 11.89 1.55 -17.00
C VAL A 171 12.99 1.89 -16.00
N VAL A 172 12.77 1.63 -14.70
CA VAL A 172 13.76 1.93 -13.65
C VAL A 172 15.07 1.17 -13.87
N LYS A 173 14.99 -0.08 -14.34
CA LYS A 173 16.20 -0.82 -14.72
C LYS A 173 16.91 -0.21 -15.92
N ALA A 174 16.19 0.25 -16.93
CA ALA A 174 16.77 0.90 -18.10
C ALA A 174 17.45 2.23 -17.74
N ASP A 175 16.82 3.07 -16.93
CA ASP A 175 17.39 4.33 -16.47
C ASP A 175 18.70 4.13 -15.70
N ALA A 176 18.80 3.07 -14.89
CA ALA A 176 20.05 2.72 -14.21
C ALA A 176 21.23 2.45 -15.19
N TRP A 177 20.94 1.99 -16.43
CA TRP A 177 21.97 1.81 -17.46
C TRP A 177 22.46 3.12 -18.09
N TYR A 178 21.62 4.16 -18.15
CA TYR A 178 21.99 5.46 -18.69
C TYR A 178 22.87 6.29 -17.75
N HIS A 179 22.80 6.05 -16.44
CA HIS A 179 23.60 6.75 -15.43
C HIS A 179 24.96 6.10 -15.13
N ILE A 180 25.27 4.93 -15.72
CA ILE A 180 26.56 4.23 -15.57
C ILE A 180 27.56 4.61 -16.72
N LYS A 181 27.16 5.46 -17.63
CA LYS A 181 28.01 6.05 -18.65
C LYS A 181 28.30 7.51 -18.29
#